data_5718874eb1d719412d73ff76f3bc0b98
#
_entry.id   5718874eb1d719412d73ff76f3bc0b98
#
_cell.length_a   1.000
_cell.length_b   1.000
_cell.length_c   1.000
_cell.angle_alpha   90.00
_cell.angle_beta   90.00
_cell.angle_gamma   90.00
#
_symmetry.space_group_name_H-M   'P 1'
#
loop_
_entity.id
_entity.type
_entity.pdbx_description
1 polymer ?
#
loop_
_entity_poly.entity_id
_entity_poly.type
_entity_poly.pdbx_seq_one_letter_code
_entity_poly.pdbx_strand_id
1 'polypeptide(L)' 'MMTQDQLEALVDELGLVSVVSLLATICHDKAQQILRLKGKGATLYTAWNANAFLLRQLMIRLQPTIIHKPGVDAIAE' A
#
# COMPACT_ATOMS: atom_id res chain seq x y z
N MET A 1 15.85 5.26 -7.08
CA MET A 1 14.99 4.09 -6.90
C MET A 1 15.07 3.59 -5.47
N MET A 2 13.95 3.19 -4.91
CA MET A 2 13.91 2.70 -3.53
C MET A 2 14.48 1.29 -3.44
N THR A 3 15.38 1.08 -2.50
CA THR A 3 15.93 -0.25 -2.24
C THR A 3 15.06 -0.97 -1.21
N GLN A 4 15.32 -2.26 -1.03
CA GLN A 4 14.63 -3.02 0.01
C GLN A 4 14.84 -2.41 1.38
N ASP A 5 16.06 -1.95 1.66
CA ASP A 5 16.35 -1.36 2.97
C ASP A 5 15.54 -0.08 3.21
N GLN A 6 15.39 0.73 2.16
CA GLN A 6 14.60 1.95 2.28
C GLN A 6 13.12 1.63 2.48
N LEU A 7 12.62 0.64 1.78
CA LEU A 7 11.24 0.22 1.92
C LEU A 7 11.01 -0.38 3.31
N GLU A 8 11.95 -1.17 3.80
CA GLU A 8 11.85 -1.76 5.13
C GLU A 8 11.77 -0.67 6.20
N ALA A 9 12.57 0.39 6.04
CA ALA A 9 12.52 1.52 6.96
C ALA A 9 11.13 2.15 6.99
N LEU A 10 10.49 2.29 5.83
CA LEU A 10 9.13 2.81 5.78
C LEU A 10 8.14 1.87 6.46
N VAL A 11 8.29 0.58 6.24
CA VAL A 11 7.42 -0.40 6.88
C VAL A 11 7.57 -0.34 8.40
N ASP A 12 8.80 -0.21 8.88
CA ASP A 12 9.06 -0.13 10.30
C ASP A 12 8.48 1.14 10.92
N GLU A 13 8.55 2.23 10.16
CA GLU A 13 8.08 3.51 10.66
C GLU A 13 6.57 3.64 10.61
N LEU A 14 5.97 3.26 9.50
CA LEU A 14 4.55 3.48 9.24
C LEU A 14 3.67 2.26 9.53
N GLY A 15 4.26 1.08 9.54
CA GLY A 15 3.52 -0.16 9.64
C GLY A 15 3.15 -0.69 8.27
N LEU A 16 3.04 -1.99 8.17
CA LEU A 16 2.75 -2.64 6.90
C LEU A 16 1.39 -2.20 6.35
N VAL A 17 0.38 -2.12 7.21
CA VAL A 17 -0.97 -1.74 6.76
C VAL A 17 -0.96 -0.34 6.15
N SER A 18 -0.25 0.59 6.78
CA SER A 18 -0.15 1.95 6.25
C SER A 18 0.56 1.99 4.91
N VAL A 19 1.64 1.21 4.78
CA VAL A 19 2.36 1.14 3.50
C VAL A 19 1.45 0.58 2.42
N VAL A 20 0.69 -0.47 2.72
CA VAL A 20 -0.24 -1.05 1.74
C VAL A 20 -1.33 -0.03 1.38
N SER A 21 -1.80 0.75 2.35
CA SER A 21 -2.78 1.79 2.09
C SER A 21 -2.25 2.83 1.12
N LEU A 22 -1.01 3.26 1.33
CA LEU A 22 -0.38 4.21 0.42
C LEU A 22 -0.21 3.62 -0.98
N LEU A 23 0.18 2.35 -1.06
CA LEU A 23 0.30 1.68 -2.35
C LEU A 23 -1.05 1.61 -3.06
N ALA A 24 -2.12 1.33 -2.33
CA ALA A 24 -3.45 1.29 -2.91
C ALA A 24 -3.85 2.66 -3.47
N THR A 25 -3.51 3.72 -2.73
CA THR A 25 -3.79 5.08 -3.18
C THR A 25 -3.00 5.40 -4.45
N ILE A 26 -1.73 5.01 -4.50
CA ILE A 26 -0.91 5.21 -5.68
C ILE A 26 -1.51 4.48 -6.88
N CYS A 27 -1.93 3.23 -6.69
CA CYS A 27 -2.55 2.47 -7.77
C CYS A 27 -3.83 3.13 -8.26
N HIS A 28 -4.63 3.64 -7.36
CA HIS A 28 -5.85 4.35 -7.72
C HIS A 28 -5.52 5.61 -8.54
N ASP A 29 -4.54 6.39 -8.08
CA ASP A 29 -4.15 7.62 -8.77
C ASP A 29 -3.60 7.33 -10.17
N LYS A 30 -2.81 6.25 -10.30
CA LYS A 30 -2.32 5.82 -11.61
C LYS A 30 -3.47 5.45 -12.53
N ALA A 31 -4.45 4.73 -12.01
CA ALA A 31 -5.62 4.35 -12.80
C ALA A 31 -6.35 5.60 -13.29
N GLN A 32 -6.54 6.60 -12.43
CA GLN A 32 -7.22 7.83 -12.80
C GLN A 32 -6.45 8.60 -13.89
N GLN A 33 -5.13 8.62 -13.77
CA GLN A 33 -4.30 9.26 -14.78
C GLN A 33 -4.48 8.61 -16.15
N ILE A 34 -4.46 7.28 -16.17
CA ILE A 34 -4.60 6.54 -17.43
C ILE A 34 -6.01 6.69 -17.98
N LEU A 35 -7.01 6.71 -17.11
CA LEU A 35 -8.38 6.92 -17.52
C LEU A 35 -8.53 8.25 -18.25
N ARG A 36 -7.91 9.31 -17.72
CA ARG A 36 -7.98 10.63 -18.35
C ARG A 36 -7.23 10.68 -19.69
N LEU A 37 -6.14 9.93 -19.79
CA LEU A 37 -5.30 9.98 -20.99
C LEU A 37 -5.73 9.00 -22.06
N LYS A 38 -6.19 7.82 -21.68
CA LYS A 38 -6.44 6.74 -22.64
C LYS A 38 -7.83 6.14 -22.56
N GLY A 39 -8.60 6.48 -21.53
CA GLY A 39 -9.97 6.00 -21.38
C GLY A 39 -10.05 4.64 -20.69
N LYS A 40 -11.27 4.22 -20.45
CA LYS A 40 -11.55 3.01 -19.69
C LYS A 40 -11.07 1.74 -20.37
N GLY A 41 -10.99 1.75 -21.69
CA GLY A 41 -10.59 0.56 -22.43
C GLY A 41 -9.12 0.23 -22.34
N ALA A 42 -8.32 1.11 -21.76
CA ALA A 42 -6.90 0.86 -21.65
C ALA A 42 -6.61 -0.28 -20.69
N THR A 43 -5.79 -1.23 -21.13
CA THR A 43 -5.41 -2.37 -20.29
C THR A 43 -4.74 -1.91 -18.99
N LEU A 44 -3.92 -0.86 -19.08
CA LEU A 44 -3.23 -0.35 -17.90
C LEU A 44 -4.21 0.25 -16.88
N TYR A 45 -5.28 0.88 -17.36
CA TYR A 45 -6.29 1.38 -16.43
C TYR A 45 -6.89 0.22 -15.63
N THR A 46 -7.27 -0.84 -16.32
CA THR A 46 -7.85 -2.01 -15.68
C THR A 46 -6.88 -2.63 -14.67
N ALA A 47 -5.60 -2.75 -15.06
CA ALA A 47 -4.60 -3.34 -14.19
C ALA A 47 -4.40 -2.53 -12.92
N TRP A 48 -4.21 -1.22 -13.04
CA TRP A 48 -4.00 -0.37 -11.87
C TRP A 48 -5.23 -0.34 -10.96
N ASN A 49 -6.40 -0.27 -11.57
CA ASN A 49 -7.65 -0.23 -10.81
C ASN A 49 -7.87 -1.54 -10.06
N ALA A 50 -7.61 -2.66 -10.70
CA ALA A 50 -7.73 -3.97 -10.05
C ALA A 50 -6.74 -4.10 -8.90
N ASN A 51 -5.51 -3.62 -9.10
CA ASN A 51 -4.50 -3.68 -8.04
C ASN A 51 -4.89 -2.83 -6.84
N ALA A 52 -5.45 -1.65 -7.08
CA ALA A 52 -5.94 -0.81 -5.99
C ALA A 52 -7.01 -1.53 -5.19
N PHE A 53 -7.94 -2.17 -5.88
CA PHE A 53 -9.00 -2.93 -5.22
C PHE A 53 -8.43 -4.08 -4.39
N LEU A 54 -7.51 -4.85 -4.99
CA LEU A 54 -6.93 -6.00 -4.30
C LEU A 54 -6.12 -5.58 -3.08
N LEU A 55 -5.38 -4.47 -3.18
CA LEU A 55 -4.62 -3.99 -2.03
C LEU A 55 -5.54 -3.57 -0.90
N ARG A 56 -6.67 -2.95 -1.20
CA ARG A 56 -7.64 -2.58 -0.18
C ARG A 56 -8.27 -3.81 0.47
N GLN A 57 -8.55 -4.84 -0.31
CA GLN A 57 -9.04 -6.10 0.24
C GLN A 57 -8.01 -6.73 1.15
N LEU A 58 -6.76 -6.69 0.75
CA LEU A 58 -5.67 -7.24 1.56
C LEU A 58 -5.55 -6.50 2.88
N MET A 59 -5.69 -5.17 2.88
CA MET A 59 -5.55 -4.38 4.10
C MET A 59 -6.47 -4.86 5.21
N ILE A 60 -7.67 -5.29 4.85
CA ILE A 60 -8.65 -5.74 5.84
C ILE A 60 -8.17 -6.98 6.57
N ARG A 61 -7.31 -7.76 5.91
CA ARG A 61 -6.83 -9.02 6.47
C ARG A 61 -5.45 -8.93 7.10
N LEU A 62 -4.78 -7.80 6.95
CA LEU A 62 -3.45 -7.65 7.52
C LEU A 62 -3.53 -7.40 9.01
N GLN A 63 -2.56 -7.94 9.72
CA GLN A 63 -2.45 -7.70 11.15
C GLN A 63 -1.62 -6.43 11.38
N PRO A 64 -1.97 -5.64 12.37
CA PRO A 64 -1.16 -4.46 12.71
C PRO A 64 0.26 -4.87 13.05
N THR A 65 1.22 -4.12 12.55
CA THR A 65 2.63 -4.41 12.79
C THR A 65 3.33 -3.34 13.59
N ILE A 66 2.69 -2.20 13.82
CA ILE A 66 3.28 -1.15 14.64
C ILE A 66 2.88 -1.38 16.08
N ILE A 67 3.88 -1.44 16.91
CA ILE A 67 3.70 -1.42 18.34
C ILE A 67 4.19 -0.04 18.76
N HIS A 68 3.28 0.87 18.87
CA HIS A 68 3.66 2.25 19.00
C HIS A 68 4.02 2.67 20.39
N LYS A 69 4.11 1.80 21.30
CA LYS A 69 4.55 2.21 22.62
C LYS A 69 5.90 1.61 22.87
N PRO A 70 6.96 2.40 22.72
CA PRO A 70 8.29 1.90 23.04
C PRO A 70 8.27 1.33 24.45
N GLY A 71 8.86 0.19 24.60
CA GLY A 71 8.89 -0.48 25.87
C GLY A 71 7.66 -1.30 26.16
N VAL A 72 6.68 -1.13 25.37
CA VAL A 72 5.55 -1.99 25.49
C VAL A 72 5.72 -3.25 24.73
N ASP A 73 6.22 -3.07 24.25
CA ASP A 73 6.25 -3.98 23.66
C ASP A 73 6.78 -4.87 23.67
N ALA A 74 6.85 -4.61 23.67
CA ALA A 74 7.36 -5.39 23.62
C ALA A 74 6.80 -6.61 23.80
N ILE A 75 6.50 -6.72 23.95
CA ILE A 75 6.18 -7.50 24.08
C ILE A 75 5.86 -8.34 23.72
N ALA A 76 5.73 -8.48 23.71
CA ALA A 76 5.52 -9.05 23.44
C ALA A 76 5.48 -9.78 22.96
N GLU A 77 5.56 -9.94 22.93
CA GLU A 77 5.59 -10.54 22.54
C GLU A 77 5.62 -11.00 22.39
#